data_25e877d28a32042d785c9b2c823784e8
#
_entry.id   25e877d28a32042d785c9b2c823784e8
#
_cell.length_a   1.000
_cell.length_b   1.000
_cell.length_c   1.000
_cell.angle_alpha   90.00
_cell.angle_beta   90.00
_cell.angle_gamma   90.00
#
_symmetry.space_group_name_H-M   'P 1'
#
loop_
_entity.id
_entity.type
_entity.pdbx_description
1 polymer ?
#
loop_
_entity_poly.entity_id
_entity_poly.type
_entity_poly.pdbx_seq_one_letter_code
_entity_poly.pdbx_strand_id
1 'polypeptide(L)'
;TRVGIYGGSAGGQNALGGLLFHPEFYKAAVSYAGCHDNRMDQIWWNEQWMGWPIGPQYSASSNVDNAYRLQGKLLLVVGELDTNVDPSSTMQVVNQLIKHNKDFDLLVVPGGEHGAGRRGETAPYGEHKRFDFFVRHLLGVNPPEWRELEAGGGGADQEMSGQQK
;
A
#
# COMPACT_ATOMS: atom_id res chain seq x y z
N THR A 1 -7.24 -0.04 -19.98
CA THR A 1 -7.64 0.79 -18.82
C THR A 1 -6.40 1.26 -18.07
N ARG A 2 -6.45 2.48 -17.53
CA ARG A 2 -5.40 3.05 -16.66
C ARG A 2 -5.98 3.29 -15.28
N VAL A 3 -6.37 2.20 -14.62
CA VAL A 3 -7.00 2.25 -13.29
C VAL A 3 -6.03 1.69 -12.26
N GLY A 4 -5.80 2.48 -11.22
CA GLY A 4 -5.07 2.07 -10.02
C GLY A 4 -6.02 1.96 -8.83
N ILE A 5 -5.58 1.21 -7.81
CA ILE A 5 -6.30 1.05 -6.55
C ILE A 5 -5.31 1.23 -5.38
N TYR A 6 -5.77 1.81 -4.29
CA TYR A 6 -4.98 1.85 -3.06
C TYR A 6 -5.86 1.74 -1.83
N GLY A 7 -5.26 1.30 -0.75
CA GLY A 7 -5.94 1.20 0.53
C GLY A 7 -5.00 0.81 1.66
N GLY A 8 -5.51 0.84 2.87
CA GLY A 8 -4.76 0.46 4.05
C GLY A 8 -5.54 -0.45 4.98
N SER A 9 -4.83 -1.32 5.73
CA SER A 9 -5.43 -2.32 6.60
C SER A 9 -6.30 -3.30 5.77
N ALA A 10 -7.55 -3.53 6.11
CA ALA A 10 -8.48 -4.27 5.25
C ALA A 10 -8.55 -3.71 3.82
N GLY A 11 -8.48 -2.37 3.67
CA GLY A 11 -8.39 -1.73 2.35
C GLY A 11 -7.10 -2.04 1.60
N GLY A 12 -5.98 -2.26 2.32
CA GLY A 12 -4.71 -2.73 1.73
C GLY A 12 -4.81 -4.15 1.21
N GLN A 13 -5.45 -5.04 1.96
CA GLN A 13 -5.81 -6.38 1.49
C GLN A 13 -6.65 -6.32 0.22
N ASN A 14 -7.71 -5.48 0.22
CA ASN A 14 -8.58 -5.34 -0.93
C ASN A 14 -7.88 -4.74 -2.15
N ALA A 15 -6.97 -3.77 -1.94
CA ALA A 15 -6.20 -3.16 -3.02
C ALA A 15 -5.32 -4.19 -3.74
N LEU A 16 -4.57 -5.00 -2.98
CA LEU A 16 -3.79 -6.09 -3.56
C LEU A 16 -4.71 -7.17 -4.16
N GLY A 17 -5.77 -7.57 -3.46
CA GLY A 17 -6.76 -8.52 -3.99
C GLY A 17 -7.35 -8.07 -5.33
N GLY A 18 -7.73 -6.80 -5.44
CA GLY A 18 -8.19 -6.23 -6.70
C GLY A 18 -7.18 -6.41 -7.84
N LEU A 19 -5.91 -6.12 -7.58
CA LEU A 19 -4.85 -6.28 -8.57
C LEU A 19 -4.59 -7.75 -8.97
N LEU A 20 -4.68 -8.68 -8.00
CA LEU A 20 -4.44 -10.11 -8.23
C LEU A 20 -5.59 -10.79 -8.98
N PHE A 21 -6.83 -10.46 -8.63
CA PHE A 21 -8.02 -11.15 -9.14
C PHE A 21 -8.68 -10.45 -10.34
N HIS A 22 -8.39 -9.15 -10.56
CA HIS A 22 -8.95 -8.34 -11.63
C HIS A 22 -7.87 -7.60 -12.45
N PRO A 23 -6.86 -8.33 -13.00
CA PRO A 23 -5.78 -7.72 -13.79
C PRO A 23 -6.28 -7.10 -15.12
N GLU A 24 -7.45 -7.49 -15.59
CA GLU A 24 -8.10 -6.90 -16.75
C GLU A 24 -8.49 -5.44 -16.49
N PHE A 25 -8.77 -5.10 -15.24
CA PHE A 25 -9.22 -3.78 -14.83
C PHE A 25 -8.13 -2.95 -14.13
N TYR A 26 -7.55 -3.48 -13.03
CA TYR A 26 -6.52 -2.78 -12.27
C TYR A 26 -5.14 -3.02 -12.84
N LYS A 27 -4.38 -1.92 -13.04
CA LYS A 27 -3.01 -1.98 -13.60
C LYS A 27 -1.93 -1.69 -12.57
N ALA A 28 -2.28 -1.01 -11.49
CA ALA A 28 -1.38 -0.69 -10.40
C ALA A 28 -2.11 -0.70 -9.06
N ALA A 29 -1.44 -1.13 -7.99
CA ALA A 29 -1.97 -1.07 -6.63
C ALA A 29 -0.93 -0.58 -5.64
N VAL A 30 -1.40 0.19 -4.63
CA VAL A 30 -0.62 0.52 -3.44
C VAL A 30 -1.34 -0.03 -2.21
N SER A 31 -0.70 -0.93 -1.51
CA SER A 31 -1.25 -1.59 -0.33
C SER A 31 -0.46 -1.20 0.92
N TYR A 32 -1.13 -0.54 1.86
CA TYR A 32 -0.57 -0.16 3.15
C TYR A 32 -1.04 -1.12 4.24
N ALA A 33 -0.10 -1.74 4.95
CA ALA A 33 -0.36 -2.56 6.15
C ALA A 33 -1.55 -3.52 5.98
N GLY A 34 -1.56 -4.28 4.88
CA GLY A 34 -2.69 -5.15 4.52
C GLY A 34 -2.72 -6.44 5.33
N CYS A 35 -3.93 -6.85 5.74
CA CYS A 35 -4.19 -8.17 6.32
C CYS A 35 -4.27 -9.21 5.21
N HIS A 36 -3.14 -9.64 4.67
CA HIS A 36 -3.10 -10.37 3.40
C HIS A 36 -3.57 -11.81 3.45
N ASP A 37 -3.67 -12.39 4.65
CA ASP A 37 -4.21 -13.73 4.85
C ASP A 37 -5.08 -13.77 6.11
N ASN A 38 -6.36 -14.11 5.95
CA ASN A 38 -7.31 -14.12 7.06
C ASN A 38 -7.14 -15.32 8.02
N ARG A 39 -6.17 -16.21 7.77
CA ARG A 39 -5.78 -17.30 8.68
C ARG A 39 -4.75 -16.87 9.71
N MET A 40 -4.19 -15.66 9.59
CA MET A 40 -3.26 -15.07 10.53
C MET A 40 -3.80 -13.75 11.07
N ASP A 41 -3.20 -13.23 12.12
CA ASP A 41 -3.65 -12.02 12.82
C ASP A 41 -5.09 -12.06 13.31
N GLN A 42 -5.42 -11.33 14.32
CA GLN A 42 -6.78 -10.88 14.66
C GLN A 42 -7.89 -11.88 14.29
N ILE A 43 -7.78 -13.14 14.70
CA ILE A 43 -8.72 -14.20 14.28
C ILE A 43 -10.18 -13.84 14.61
N TRP A 44 -10.39 -13.17 15.73
CA TRP A 44 -11.70 -12.64 16.12
C TRP A 44 -12.29 -11.65 15.11
N TRP A 45 -11.45 -10.89 14.38
CA TRP A 45 -11.85 -10.02 13.29
C TRP A 45 -12.15 -10.81 12.03
N ASN A 46 -11.26 -11.73 11.68
CA ASN A 46 -11.35 -12.46 10.43
C ASN A 46 -12.56 -13.40 10.41
N GLU A 47 -12.83 -14.13 11.49
CA GLU A 47 -13.94 -15.09 11.54
C GLU A 47 -15.31 -14.46 11.34
N GLN A 48 -15.53 -13.23 11.85
CA GLN A 48 -16.83 -12.58 11.67
C GLN A 48 -17.15 -12.24 10.20
N TRP A 49 -16.12 -12.13 9.34
CA TRP A 49 -16.28 -11.85 7.91
C TRP A 49 -16.13 -13.08 7.03
N MET A 50 -15.26 -13.99 7.41
CA MET A 50 -14.92 -15.20 6.64
C MET A 50 -15.69 -16.43 7.07
N GLY A 51 -16.27 -16.42 8.26
CA GLY A 51 -17.02 -17.53 8.83
C GLY A 51 -16.14 -18.61 9.47
N TRP A 52 -16.79 -19.54 10.12
CA TRP A 52 -16.23 -20.71 10.81
C TRP A 52 -16.89 -21.98 10.30
N PRO A 53 -16.18 -23.13 10.15
CA PRO A 53 -14.72 -23.31 10.36
C PRO A 53 -13.88 -22.69 9.24
N ILE A 54 -12.55 -22.58 9.48
CA ILE A 54 -11.61 -22.20 8.44
C ILE A 54 -11.65 -23.25 7.32
N GLY A 55 -12.05 -22.81 6.15
CA GLY A 55 -12.25 -23.67 4.99
C GLY A 55 -11.57 -23.11 3.73
N PRO A 56 -11.89 -23.68 2.55
CA PRO A 56 -11.27 -23.30 1.28
C PRO A 56 -11.41 -21.81 0.93
N GLN A 57 -12.43 -21.13 1.44
CA GLN A 57 -12.66 -19.69 1.20
C GLN A 57 -11.50 -18.83 1.71
N TYR A 58 -10.82 -19.23 2.80
CA TYR A 58 -9.66 -18.51 3.34
C TYR A 58 -8.49 -18.55 2.37
N SER A 59 -8.16 -19.70 1.81
CA SER A 59 -7.10 -19.83 0.79
C SER A 59 -7.50 -19.15 -0.52
N ALA A 60 -8.74 -19.33 -0.96
CA ALA A 60 -9.22 -18.77 -2.21
C ALA A 60 -9.15 -17.24 -2.24
N SER A 61 -9.31 -16.57 -1.10
CA SER A 61 -9.24 -15.11 -0.96
C SER A 61 -7.89 -14.59 -0.44
N SER A 62 -6.95 -15.46 -0.10
CA SER A 62 -5.63 -15.09 0.42
C SER A 62 -4.76 -14.43 -0.64
N ASN A 63 -4.27 -13.23 -0.35
CA ASN A 63 -3.28 -12.58 -1.21
C ASN A 63 -1.93 -13.33 -1.18
N VAL A 64 -1.62 -14.01 -0.08
CA VAL A 64 -0.40 -14.83 0.06
C VAL A 64 -0.47 -16.02 -0.89
N ASP A 65 -1.55 -16.81 -0.81
CA ASP A 65 -1.72 -18.01 -1.64
C ASP A 65 -1.88 -17.67 -3.13
N ASN A 66 -2.37 -16.48 -3.45
CA ASN A 66 -2.65 -16.05 -4.82
C ASN A 66 -1.63 -15.04 -5.39
N ALA A 67 -0.51 -14.79 -4.69
CA ALA A 67 0.52 -13.84 -5.13
C ALA A 67 1.10 -14.15 -6.52
N TYR A 68 1.11 -15.43 -6.93
CA TYR A 68 1.54 -15.87 -8.26
C TYR A 68 0.75 -15.23 -9.42
N ARG A 69 -0.45 -14.73 -9.14
CA ARG A 69 -1.33 -14.09 -10.15
C ARG A 69 -0.90 -12.66 -10.51
N LEU A 70 0.05 -12.07 -9.79
CA LEU A 70 0.45 -10.68 -10.03
C LEU A 70 0.86 -10.45 -11.48
N GLN A 71 0.20 -9.53 -12.15
CA GLN A 71 0.50 -9.07 -13.51
C GLN A 71 0.73 -7.56 -13.58
N GLY A 72 0.07 -6.80 -12.70
CA GLY A 72 0.18 -5.34 -12.62
C GLY A 72 1.38 -4.88 -11.80
N LYS A 73 1.45 -3.57 -11.56
CA LYS A 73 2.48 -2.94 -10.73
C LYS A 73 2.00 -2.83 -9.28
N LEU A 74 2.86 -3.20 -8.34
CA LEU A 74 2.55 -3.27 -6.92
C LEU A 74 3.56 -2.49 -6.09
N LEU A 75 3.07 -1.61 -5.21
CA LEU A 75 3.81 -1.04 -4.11
C LEU A 75 3.21 -1.51 -2.79
N LEU A 76 4.01 -2.17 -1.98
CA LEU A 76 3.69 -2.55 -0.60
C LEU A 76 4.31 -1.54 0.36
N VAL A 77 3.53 -1.08 1.34
CA VAL A 77 4.00 -0.18 2.39
C VAL A 77 3.64 -0.77 3.74
N VAL A 78 4.60 -0.86 4.65
CA VAL A 78 4.39 -1.45 5.98
C VAL A 78 5.19 -0.69 7.03
N GLY A 79 4.62 -0.49 8.21
CA GLY A 79 5.34 -0.02 9.39
C GLY A 79 6.09 -1.16 10.05
N GLU A 80 7.35 -0.93 10.42
CA GLU A 80 8.19 -1.96 11.06
C GLU A 80 7.62 -2.47 12.38
N LEU A 81 6.97 -1.59 13.16
CA LEU A 81 6.44 -1.88 14.49
C LEU A 81 4.90 -1.92 14.52
N ASP A 82 4.26 -2.28 13.43
CA ASP A 82 2.81 -2.40 13.37
C ASP A 82 2.33 -3.52 14.32
N THR A 83 1.65 -3.13 15.39
CA THR A 83 1.09 -4.05 16.40
C THR A 83 -0.36 -4.41 16.14
N ASN A 84 -1.00 -3.78 15.15
CA ASN A 84 -2.37 -4.08 14.76
C ASN A 84 -2.42 -5.15 13.66
N VAL A 85 -1.71 -4.93 12.57
CA VAL A 85 -1.51 -5.94 11.53
C VAL A 85 -0.02 -6.25 11.47
N ASP A 86 0.37 -7.40 11.99
CA ASP A 86 1.76 -7.80 12.06
C ASP A 86 2.46 -7.64 10.70
N PRO A 87 3.63 -6.99 10.64
CA PRO A 87 4.39 -6.81 9.39
C PRO A 87 4.66 -8.12 8.65
N SER A 88 4.66 -9.25 9.35
CA SER A 88 4.80 -10.58 8.75
C SER A 88 3.70 -10.90 7.74
N SER A 89 2.51 -10.31 7.86
CA SER A 89 1.44 -10.44 6.86
C SER A 89 1.91 -9.94 5.49
N THR A 90 2.55 -8.78 5.45
CA THR A 90 3.16 -8.24 4.22
C THR A 90 4.37 -9.06 3.78
N MET A 91 5.23 -9.48 4.73
CA MET A 91 6.43 -10.26 4.42
C MET A 91 6.12 -11.65 3.83
N GLN A 92 5.00 -12.27 4.20
CA GLN A 92 4.55 -13.51 3.57
C GLN A 92 4.18 -13.31 2.10
N VAL A 93 3.51 -12.20 1.76
CA VAL A 93 3.26 -11.82 0.37
C VAL A 93 4.56 -11.62 -0.39
N VAL A 94 5.49 -10.84 0.18
CA VAL A 94 6.83 -10.61 -0.40
C VAL A 94 7.54 -11.93 -0.70
N ASN A 95 7.54 -12.86 0.25
CA ASN A 95 8.15 -14.17 0.06
C ASN A 95 7.53 -14.94 -1.13
N GLN A 96 6.20 -14.93 -1.26
CA GLN A 96 5.55 -15.59 -2.38
C GLN A 96 5.79 -14.88 -3.71
N LEU A 97 5.82 -13.55 -3.73
CA LEU A 97 6.16 -12.80 -4.94
C LEU A 97 7.58 -13.13 -5.42
N ILE A 98 8.55 -13.20 -4.51
CA ILE A 98 9.93 -13.61 -4.82
C ILE A 98 9.96 -15.04 -5.39
N LYS A 99 9.31 -16.01 -4.73
CA LYS A 99 9.24 -17.40 -5.19
C LYS A 99 8.64 -17.56 -6.58
N HIS A 100 7.72 -16.68 -6.95
CA HIS A 100 7.07 -16.68 -8.26
C HIS A 100 7.69 -15.71 -9.26
N ASN A 101 8.89 -15.16 -8.94
CA ASN A 101 9.63 -14.22 -9.80
C ASN A 101 8.79 -13.02 -10.25
N LYS A 102 8.04 -12.42 -9.31
CA LYS A 102 7.20 -11.25 -9.55
C LYS A 102 7.94 -9.98 -9.16
N ASP A 103 7.79 -8.94 -9.98
CA ASP A 103 8.36 -7.60 -9.73
C ASP A 103 7.41 -6.77 -8.87
N PHE A 104 7.93 -6.11 -7.84
CA PHE A 104 7.18 -5.26 -6.92
C PHE A 104 8.10 -4.27 -6.20
N ASP A 105 7.50 -3.20 -5.69
CA ASP A 105 8.17 -2.24 -4.81
C ASP A 105 7.74 -2.47 -3.35
N LEU A 106 8.68 -2.26 -2.42
CA LEU A 106 8.44 -2.37 -0.98
C LEU A 106 8.99 -1.14 -0.26
N LEU A 107 8.16 -0.49 0.56
CA LEU A 107 8.57 0.54 1.50
C LEU A 107 8.31 0.05 2.93
N VAL A 108 9.37 -0.21 3.67
CA VAL A 108 9.32 -0.41 5.12
C VAL A 108 9.57 0.94 5.79
N VAL A 109 8.69 1.38 6.67
CA VAL A 109 8.82 2.61 7.45
C VAL A 109 9.40 2.25 8.81
N PRO A 110 10.69 2.57 9.08
CA PRO A 110 11.34 2.24 10.35
C PRO A 110 10.62 2.89 11.54
N GLY A 111 10.42 2.14 12.61
CA GLY A 111 9.70 2.61 13.80
C GLY A 111 8.21 2.91 13.57
N GLY A 112 7.72 2.72 12.35
CA GLY A 112 6.34 3.02 11.99
C GLY A 112 5.36 1.97 12.49
N GLU A 113 4.19 2.44 12.93
CA GLU A 113 3.06 1.61 13.34
C GLU A 113 2.02 1.47 12.20
N HIS A 114 0.81 1.00 12.52
CA HIS A 114 -0.27 0.71 11.57
C HIS A 114 -0.65 1.86 10.61
N GLY A 115 -0.40 3.11 11.00
CA GLY A 115 -0.64 4.30 10.17
C GLY A 115 0.53 4.71 9.27
N ALA A 116 1.68 4.02 9.34
CA ALA A 116 2.91 4.41 8.67
C ALA A 116 2.72 4.68 7.16
N GLY A 117 3.24 5.82 6.69
CA GLY A 117 3.10 6.27 5.30
C GLY A 117 1.70 6.78 4.91
N ARG A 118 0.73 6.80 5.85
CA ARG A 118 -0.64 7.30 5.60
C ARG A 118 -1.10 8.34 6.63
N ARG A 119 -0.53 8.33 7.81
CA ARG A 119 -0.91 9.20 8.93
C ARG A 119 0.34 9.66 9.68
N GLY A 120 0.21 10.77 10.42
CA GLY A 120 1.29 11.33 11.20
C GLY A 120 2.45 11.84 10.35
N GLU A 121 3.63 11.89 10.92
CA GLU A 121 4.83 12.49 10.33
C GLU A 121 5.29 11.83 9.03
N THR A 122 5.00 10.55 8.84
CA THR A 122 5.39 9.80 7.64
C THR A 122 4.37 9.89 6.50
N ALA A 123 3.21 10.51 6.74
CA ALA A 123 2.15 10.62 5.73
C ALA A 123 2.59 11.40 4.47
N PRO A 124 3.25 12.56 4.56
CA PRO A 124 3.67 13.31 3.37
C PRO A 124 4.61 12.48 2.47
N TYR A 125 5.55 11.75 3.07
CA TYR A 125 6.45 10.88 2.33
C TYR A 125 5.70 9.72 1.65
N GLY A 126 4.81 9.06 2.36
CA GLY A 126 4.04 7.94 1.83
C GLY A 126 3.05 8.36 0.75
N GLU A 127 2.43 9.54 0.87
CA GLU A 127 1.60 10.11 -0.19
C GLU A 127 2.39 10.42 -1.44
N HIS A 128 3.54 11.05 -1.30
CA HIS A 128 4.44 11.35 -2.40
C HIS A 128 4.83 10.07 -3.15
N LYS A 129 5.27 9.04 -2.41
CA LYS A 129 5.59 7.74 -2.99
C LYS A 129 4.42 7.14 -3.76
N ARG A 130 3.20 7.24 -3.23
CA ARG A 130 1.99 6.75 -3.89
C ARG A 130 1.70 7.51 -5.18
N PHE A 131 1.77 8.85 -5.15
CA PHE A 131 1.55 9.65 -6.36
C PHE A 131 2.61 9.38 -7.42
N ASP A 132 3.88 9.35 -7.06
CA ASP A 132 4.96 9.01 -7.98
C ASP A 132 4.78 7.63 -8.61
N PHE A 133 4.37 6.66 -7.81
CA PHE A 133 4.10 5.31 -8.28
C PHE A 133 2.97 5.31 -9.32
N PHE A 134 1.87 5.97 -9.06
CA PHE A 134 0.76 6.02 -10.02
C PHE A 134 1.09 6.87 -11.25
N VAL A 135 1.78 8.00 -11.10
CA VAL A 135 2.24 8.81 -12.24
C VAL A 135 3.13 7.96 -13.17
N ARG A 136 4.09 7.25 -12.61
CA ARG A 136 4.99 6.40 -13.38
C ARG A 136 4.26 5.26 -14.09
N HIS A 137 3.40 4.56 -13.38
CA HIS A 137 2.83 3.30 -13.86
C HIS A 137 1.47 3.41 -14.56
N LEU A 138 0.71 4.49 -14.31
CA LEU A 138 -0.57 4.71 -15.00
C LEU A 138 -0.49 5.75 -16.10
N LEU A 139 0.32 6.80 -15.92
CA LEU A 139 0.51 7.84 -16.94
C LEU A 139 1.70 7.53 -17.84
N GLY A 140 2.66 6.72 -17.39
CA GLY A 140 3.86 6.37 -18.17
C GLY A 140 4.86 7.51 -18.31
N VAL A 141 4.84 8.48 -17.39
CA VAL A 141 5.76 9.63 -17.37
C VAL A 141 6.58 9.63 -16.09
N ASN A 142 7.70 10.33 -16.10
CA ASN A 142 8.48 10.53 -14.88
C ASN A 142 7.75 11.51 -13.96
N PRO A 143 7.60 11.20 -12.66
CA PRO A 143 7.08 12.15 -11.69
C PRO A 143 8.05 13.33 -11.53
N PRO A 144 7.57 14.51 -11.05
CA PRO A 144 8.41 15.64 -10.70
C PRO A 144 9.47 15.25 -9.67
N GLU A 145 10.62 15.94 -9.69
CA GLU A 145 11.61 15.78 -8.63
C GLU A 145 11.08 16.33 -7.30
N TRP A 146 11.35 15.61 -6.21
CA TRP A 146 10.84 15.98 -4.86
C TRP A 146 11.25 17.38 -4.41
N ARG A 147 12.45 17.84 -4.80
CA ARG A 147 12.96 19.19 -4.50
C ARG A 147 12.17 20.31 -5.18
N GLU A 148 11.59 20.04 -6.37
CA GLU A 148 10.76 21.03 -7.07
C GLU A 148 9.41 21.22 -6.38
N LEU A 149 8.88 20.17 -5.75
CA LEU A 149 7.62 20.25 -4.98
C LEU A 149 7.79 21.00 -3.66
N GLU A 150 8.93 20.87 -3.01
CA GLU A 150 9.24 21.61 -1.77
C GLU A 150 9.45 23.11 -2.05
N ALA A 151 10.05 23.48 -3.17
CA ALA A 151 10.29 24.87 -3.53
C ALA A 151 9.00 25.64 -3.89
N GLY A 152 7.96 24.97 -4.39
CA GLY A 152 6.67 25.58 -4.72
C GLY A 152 5.75 25.84 -3.53
N GLY A 153 5.97 25.18 -2.37
CA GLY A 153 5.15 25.32 -1.16
C GLY A 153 5.54 26.49 -0.22
N GLY A 154 6.72 27.09 -0.43
CA GLY A 154 7.26 28.12 0.46
C GLY A 154 6.94 29.58 0.10
N GLY A 155 6.16 29.82 -0.95
CA GLY A 155 5.96 31.18 -1.50
C GLY A 155 4.76 31.97 -0.97
N ALA A 156 3.91 31.41 -0.13
CA ALA A 156 2.67 32.08 0.27
C ALA A 156 2.71 32.80 1.63
N ASP A 157 3.70 32.53 2.48
CA ASP A 157 3.70 33.04 3.86
C ASP A 157 4.66 34.22 4.13
N GLN A 158 5.39 34.73 3.14
CA GLN A 158 6.34 35.85 3.36
C GLN A 158 5.86 37.25 2.93
N GLU A 159 4.69 37.41 2.35
CA GLU A 159 4.19 38.74 1.91
C GLU A 159 3.24 39.45 2.89
N MET A 160 2.94 38.91 4.06
CA MET A 160 2.01 39.57 5.03
C MET A 160 2.64 40.20 6.26
N SER A 161 3.97 40.33 6.33
CA SER A 161 4.63 40.99 7.49
C SER A 161 5.29 42.37 7.20
N GLY A 162 4.99 43.02 6.08
CA GLY A 162 5.69 44.21 5.60
C GLY A 162 4.89 45.51 5.49
N GLN A 163 3.72 45.67 6.14
CA GLN A 163 3.02 46.97 6.17
C GLN A 163 2.35 47.23 7.52
N GLN A 164 3.14 47.65 8.51
CA GLN A 164 2.70 48.53 9.59
C GLN A 164 3.92 49.23 10.18
N LYS A 165 4.21 50.43 9.66
CA LYS A 165 4.78 51.56 10.38
C LYS A 165 4.27 52.85 9.77
#